data_08a51cc1a503d000a914b28ee0867440
#
_entry.id   08a51cc1a503d000a914b28ee0867440
#
_cell.length_a   1.000
_cell.length_b   1.000
_cell.length_c   1.000
_cell.angle_alpha   90.00
_cell.angle_beta   90.00
_cell.angle_gamma   90.00
#
_symmetry.space_group_name_H-M   'P 1'
#
loop_
_entity.id
_entity.type
_entity.pdbx_description
1 polymer ?
#
loop_
_entity_poly.entity_id
_entity_poly.type
_entity_poly.pdbx_seq_one_letter_code
_entity_poly.pdbx_strand_id
1 'polypeptide(L)'
;MTTALITQREITDAHGVSCDCLERSYADYFTATGISLIPVSNFARPDETVLKRAELLILTGGGDLSAECYTDNAVSVNEQKERDETERFLFDYALTHQLPVLGICRGMQFINAIFGGKTDKNFVCKEKRKCGTDHIIRSATQTLIVNHYHNDFIKTEHLAQNLTGLFFDEENGTVEIFACPEKKILAFQYHPERHFTDEASKKKTQKMIRTFIENKGELE
;
A
#
# COMPACT_ATOMS: atom_id res chain seq x y z
N MET A 1 12.61 19.06 0.41
CA MET A 1 12.19 18.01 -0.55
C MET A 1 12.23 16.71 0.21
N THR A 2 11.08 16.07 0.43
CA THR A 2 10.97 14.85 1.24
C THR A 2 11.64 13.68 0.53
N THR A 3 12.46 12.91 1.24
CA THR A 3 13.10 11.70 0.72
C THR A 3 12.35 10.46 1.21
N ALA A 4 11.89 9.63 0.30
CA ALA A 4 11.17 8.40 0.61
C ALA A 4 11.96 7.16 0.22
N LEU A 5 12.05 6.18 1.12
CA LEU A 5 12.34 4.80 0.76
C LEU A 5 11.10 4.21 0.10
N ILE A 6 11.26 3.56 -1.03
CA ILE A 6 10.15 2.91 -1.75
C ILE A 6 10.50 1.48 -2.06
N THR A 7 9.60 0.55 -1.73
CA THR A 7 9.80 -0.88 -1.98
C THR A 7 9.52 -1.23 -3.43
N GLN A 8 10.10 -2.32 -3.88
CA GLN A 8 9.99 -2.82 -5.24
C GLN A 8 9.38 -4.22 -5.22
N ARG A 9 8.62 -4.58 -6.25
CA ARG A 9 8.15 -5.95 -6.42
C ARG A 9 9.22 -6.80 -7.06
N GLU A 10 9.24 -8.08 -6.75
CA GLU A 10 10.06 -9.06 -7.45
C GLU A 10 9.36 -9.50 -8.74
N ILE A 11 10.13 -9.61 -9.80
CA ILE A 11 9.69 -10.23 -11.05
C ILE A 11 10.77 -11.17 -11.55
N THR A 12 10.36 -12.19 -12.30
CA THR A 12 11.28 -12.99 -13.09
C THR A 12 11.13 -12.59 -14.55
N ASP A 13 12.21 -12.18 -15.19
CA ASP A 13 12.17 -11.77 -16.58
C ASP A 13 12.02 -12.96 -17.55
N ALA A 14 11.93 -12.69 -18.84
CA ALA A 14 11.77 -13.71 -19.88
C ALA A 14 12.98 -14.69 -19.99
N HIS A 15 14.08 -14.37 -19.35
CA HIS A 15 15.30 -15.20 -19.31
C HIS A 15 15.45 -15.97 -17.98
N GLY A 16 14.47 -15.86 -17.08
CA GLY A 16 14.52 -16.49 -15.76
C GLY A 16 15.36 -15.74 -14.72
N VAL A 17 15.70 -14.47 -14.97
CA VAL A 17 16.47 -13.63 -14.05
C VAL A 17 15.53 -12.92 -13.08
N SER A 18 15.81 -13.06 -11.78
CA SER A 18 15.08 -12.31 -10.74
C SER A 18 15.49 -10.83 -10.74
N CYS A 19 14.52 -9.95 -10.75
CA CYS A 19 14.69 -8.51 -10.81
C CYS A 19 13.80 -7.81 -9.81
N ASP A 20 14.30 -6.72 -9.23
CA ASP A 20 13.47 -5.73 -8.55
C ASP A 20 12.83 -4.78 -9.57
N CYS A 21 11.54 -4.52 -9.44
CA CYS A 21 10.80 -3.70 -10.38
C CYS A 21 9.95 -2.65 -9.65
N LEU A 22 10.17 -1.38 -9.99
CA LEU A 22 9.29 -0.28 -9.61
C LEU A 22 8.51 0.19 -10.84
N GLU A 23 7.18 0.20 -10.75
CA GLU A 23 6.36 0.73 -11.84
C GLU A 23 6.62 2.23 -12.03
N ARG A 24 6.70 2.65 -13.28
CA ARG A 24 6.92 4.04 -13.65
C ARG A 24 5.88 4.99 -13.03
N SER A 25 4.63 4.53 -12.90
CA SER A 25 3.55 5.31 -12.30
C SER A 25 3.87 5.83 -10.90
N TYR A 26 4.56 5.04 -10.06
CA TYR A 26 5.04 5.51 -8.75
C TYR A 26 6.06 6.63 -8.89
N ALA A 27 7.04 6.46 -9.78
CA ALA A 27 8.07 7.47 -10.00
C ALA A 27 7.45 8.78 -10.51
N ASP A 28 6.59 8.72 -11.51
CA ASP A 28 5.92 9.88 -12.09
C ASP A 28 5.05 10.60 -11.03
N TYR A 29 4.25 9.84 -10.27
CA TYR A 29 3.34 10.39 -9.26
C TYR A 29 4.08 11.09 -8.11
N PHE A 30 4.98 10.39 -7.45
CA PHE A 30 5.65 10.93 -6.27
C PHE A 30 6.66 12.04 -6.60
N THR A 31 7.36 11.93 -7.73
CA THR A 31 8.26 13.00 -8.19
C THR A 31 7.48 14.29 -8.50
N ALA A 32 6.31 14.17 -9.14
CA ALA A 32 5.44 15.32 -9.41
C ALA A 32 4.91 15.98 -8.12
N THR A 33 4.88 15.27 -7.00
CA THR A 33 4.53 15.81 -5.68
C THR A 33 5.73 16.35 -4.88
N GLY A 34 6.93 16.37 -5.47
CA GLY A 34 8.14 16.90 -4.84
C GLY A 34 8.85 15.91 -3.90
N ILE A 35 8.59 14.62 -4.06
CA ILE A 35 9.22 13.54 -3.27
C ILE A 35 10.38 12.93 -4.06
N SER A 36 11.54 12.84 -3.46
CA SER A 36 12.68 12.08 -3.98
C SER A 36 12.57 10.63 -3.57
N LEU A 37 12.57 9.71 -4.52
CA LEU A 37 12.48 8.28 -4.26
C LEU A 37 13.86 7.62 -4.19
N ILE A 38 14.05 6.77 -3.20
CA ILE A 38 15.16 5.82 -3.09
C ILE A 38 14.57 4.42 -3.17
N PRO A 39 14.60 3.76 -4.35
CA PRO A 39 14.16 2.37 -4.48
C PRO A 39 15.05 1.44 -3.64
N VAL A 40 14.43 0.56 -2.87
CA VAL A 40 15.14 -0.41 -2.02
C VAL A 40 15.12 -1.77 -2.68
N SER A 41 16.30 -2.39 -2.81
CA SER A 41 16.42 -3.75 -3.34
C SER A 41 15.93 -4.78 -2.30
N ASN A 42 15.25 -5.81 -2.80
CA ASN A 42 14.88 -6.98 -1.98
C ASN A 42 16.07 -7.93 -1.76
N PHE A 43 17.13 -7.77 -2.51
CA PHE A 43 18.33 -8.64 -2.47
C PHE A 43 19.52 -8.02 -1.73
N ALA A 44 19.39 -6.74 -1.30
CA ALA A 44 20.44 -6.05 -0.58
C ALA A 44 19.83 -5.03 0.42
N ARG A 45 20.09 -5.23 1.69
CA ARG A 45 19.62 -4.27 2.71
C ARG A 45 20.32 -2.92 2.55
N PRO A 46 19.57 -1.80 2.61
CA PRO A 46 20.17 -0.47 2.61
C PRO A 46 21.03 -0.27 3.86
N ASP A 47 22.15 0.41 3.68
CA ASP A 47 23.01 0.78 4.79
C ASP A 47 22.39 1.91 5.65
N GLU A 48 23.02 2.15 6.79
CA GLU A 48 22.54 3.14 7.75
C GLU A 48 22.54 4.57 7.19
N THR A 49 23.42 4.87 6.25
CA THR A 49 23.51 6.20 5.61
C THR A 49 22.28 6.44 4.72
N VAL A 50 21.84 5.42 4.01
CA VAL A 50 20.61 5.47 3.20
C VAL A 50 19.38 5.55 4.10
N LEU A 51 19.32 4.72 5.15
CA LEU A 51 18.19 4.69 6.09
C LEU A 51 18.00 6.05 6.79
N LYS A 52 19.06 6.69 7.23
CA LYS A 52 19.03 8.02 7.90
C LYS A 52 18.54 9.16 7.00
N ARG A 53 18.53 8.98 5.69
CA ARG A 53 18.00 9.97 4.74
C ARG A 53 16.48 9.88 4.58
N ALA A 54 15.88 8.79 5.05
CA ALA A 54 14.46 8.57 4.91
C ALA A 54 13.63 9.49 5.80
N GLU A 55 12.64 10.12 5.19
CA GLU A 55 11.61 10.92 5.87
C GLU A 55 10.22 10.31 5.67
N LEU A 56 10.10 9.28 4.82
CA LEU A 56 8.88 8.55 4.48
C LEU A 56 9.25 7.14 4.04
N LEU A 57 8.41 6.15 4.37
CA LEU A 57 8.44 4.81 3.80
C LEU A 57 7.21 4.61 2.92
N ILE A 58 7.40 4.13 1.69
CA ILE A 58 6.33 3.76 0.76
C ILE A 58 6.41 2.27 0.48
N LEU A 59 5.39 1.53 0.91
CA LEU A 59 5.19 0.11 0.60
C LEU A 59 4.29 -0.01 -0.63
N THR A 60 4.81 -0.56 -1.71
CA THR A 60 4.14 -0.58 -3.02
C THR A 60 3.23 -1.80 -3.24
N GLY A 61 2.46 -1.77 -4.32
CA GLY A 61 1.62 -2.88 -4.76
C GLY A 61 2.36 -3.99 -5.53
N GLY A 62 1.60 -5.00 -5.94
CA GLY A 62 2.04 -6.12 -6.80
C GLY A 62 2.64 -7.31 -6.04
N GLY A 63 2.41 -8.50 -6.58
CA GLY A 63 2.75 -9.78 -5.92
C GLY A 63 1.80 -10.15 -4.79
N ASP A 64 1.98 -11.35 -4.26
CA ASP A 64 1.22 -11.87 -3.13
C ASP A 64 2.05 -11.78 -1.83
N LEU A 65 1.38 -11.77 -0.70
CA LEU A 65 1.98 -11.96 0.61
C LEU A 65 2.21 -13.46 0.87
N SER A 66 2.98 -13.77 1.91
CA SER A 66 3.11 -15.13 2.43
C SER A 66 1.75 -15.71 2.87
N ALA A 67 1.56 -17.01 2.69
CA ALA A 67 0.27 -17.70 2.87
C ALA A 67 -0.39 -17.46 4.24
N GLU A 68 0.41 -17.34 5.29
CA GLU A 68 -0.05 -17.06 6.65
C GLU A 68 -0.75 -15.69 6.81
N CYS A 69 -0.56 -14.76 5.87
CA CYS A 69 -1.20 -13.44 5.87
C CYS A 69 -2.65 -13.49 5.38
N TYR A 70 -3.05 -14.61 4.80
CA TYR A 70 -4.40 -14.79 4.25
C TYR A 70 -5.33 -15.55 5.19
N THR A 71 -6.63 -15.35 5.00
CA THR A 71 -7.66 -16.20 5.63
C THR A 71 -7.51 -17.63 5.12
N ASP A 72 -7.77 -18.61 6.00
CA ASP A 72 -7.73 -20.05 5.68
C ASP A 72 -6.40 -20.55 5.09
N ASN A 73 -5.27 -19.83 5.33
CA ASN A 73 -3.96 -20.11 4.76
C ASN A 73 -4.03 -20.36 3.24
N ALA A 74 -4.75 -19.49 2.55
CA ALA A 74 -4.96 -19.58 1.11
C ALA A 74 -3.61 -19.62 0.36
N VAL A 75 -3.56 -20.44 -0.70
CA VAL A 75 -2.34 -20.61 -1.49
C VAL A 75 -1.93 -19.30 -2.12
N SER A 76 -0.72 -18.86 -1.81
CA SER A 76 -0.06 -17.76 -2.49
C SER A 76 0.58 -18.27 -3.80
N VAL A 77 0.23 -17.67 -4.93
CA VAL A 77 0.72 -18.10 -6.25
C VAL A 77 1.97 -17.32 -6.67
N ASN A 78 2.08 -16.07 -6.21
CA ASN A 78 3.17 -15.15 -6.54
C ASN A 78 3.75 -14.56 -5.24
N GLU A 79 4.09 -15.45 -4.31
CA GLU A 79 4.69 -15.09 -3.02
C GLU A 79 6.07 -14.47 -3.23
N GLN A 80 6.35 -13.38 -2.52
CA GLN A 80 7.59 -12.61 -2.62
C GLN A 80 8.28 -12.55 -1.24
N LYS A 81 8.93 -13.65 -0.86
CA LYS A 81 9.50 -13.82 0.50
C LYS A 81 10.61 -12.82 0.81
N GLU A 82 11.53 -12.62 -0.11
CA GLU A 82 12.64 -11.67 0.05
C GLU A 82 12.09 -10.25 0.21
N ARG A 83 11.01 -9.92 -0.51
CA ARG A 83 10.30 -8.66 -0.36
C ARG A 83 9.60 -8.54 0.99
N ASP A 84 8.92 -9.60 1.45
CA ASP A 84 8.28 -9.62 2.78
C ASP A 84 9.30 -9.36 3.89
N GLU A 85 10.48 -9.96 3.80
CA GLU A 85 11.59 -9.72 4.75
C GLU A 85 12.13 -8.30 4.69
N THR A 86 12.30 -7.77 3.47
CA THR A 86 12.76 -6.39 3.25
C THR A 86 11.74 -5.37 3.75
N GLU A 87 10.46 -5.56 3.41
CA GLU A 87 9.38 -4.69 3.87
C GLU A 87 9.22 -4.74 5.39
N ARG A 88 9.38 -5.92 6.02
CA ARG A 88 9.39 -6.08 7.48
C ARG A 88 10.51 -5.26 8.11
N PHE A 89 11.72 -5.41 7.61
CA PHE A 89 12.88 -4.67 8.12
C PHE A 89 12.69 -3.15 8.02
N LEU A 90 12.23 -2.66 6.85
CA LEU A 90 11.98 -1.23 6.62
C LEU A 90 10.83 -0.71 7.49
N PHE A 91 9.78 -1.49 7.66
CA PHE A 91 8.63 -1.13 8.47
C PHE A 91 9.02 -1.02 9.96
N ASP A 92 9.76 -1.99 10.49
CA ASP A 92 10.27 -1.96 11.87
C ASP A 92 11.20 -0.74 12.08
N TYR A 93 12.04 -0.43 11.10
CA TYR A 93 12.86 0.78 11.11
C TYR A 93 11.99 2.04 11.15
N ALA A 94 10.98 2.13 10.27
CA ALA A 94 10.08 3.28 10.22
C ALA A 94 9.32 3.47 11.55
N LEU A 95 8.79 2.42 12.15
CA LEU A 95 8.12 2.48 13.45
C LEU A 95 9.08 2.95 14.56
N THR A 96 10.30 2.41 14.60
CA THR A 96 11.30 2.77 15.61
C THR A 96 11.72 4.23 15.52
N HIS A 97 11.81 4.76 14.28
CA HIS A 97 12.26 6.15 14.04
C HIS A 97 11.07 7.11 13.79
N GLN A 98 9.84 6.64 14.01
CA GLN A 98 8.61 7.44 13.83
C GLN A 98 8.48 8.08 12.45
N LEU A 99 8.94 7.38 11.41
CA LEU A 99 8.75 7.81 10.04
C LEU A 99 7.29 7.57 9.62
N PRO A 100 6.69 8.47 8.84
CA PRO A 100 5.42 8.21 8.18
C PRO A 100 5.53 6.99 7.25
N VAL A 101 4.47 6.18 7.18
CA VAL A 101 4.38 5.02 6.30
C VAL A 101 3.15 5.12 5.42
N LEU A 102 3.35 5.00 4.12
CA LEU A 102 2.30 4.94 3.11
C LEU A 102 2.23 3.53 2.53
N GLY A 103 1.10 2.82 2.71
CA GLY A 103 0.86 1.50 2.12
C GLY A 103 -0.06 1.59 0.91
N ILE A 104 0.30 0.94 -0.21
CA ILE A 104 -0.50 0.93 -1.44
C ILE A 104 -0.76 -0.51 -1.88
N CYS A 105 -2.02 -0.88 -2.02
CA CYS A 105 -2.49 -2.20 -2.47
C CYS A 105 -1.89 -3.33 -1.61
N ARG A 106 -0.93 -4.12 -2.12
CA ARG A 106 -0.23 -5.13 -1.33
C ARG A 106 0.45 -4.53 -0.08
N GLY A 107 1.01 -3.31 -0.16
CA GLY A 107 1.59 -2.62 1.00
C GLY A 107 0.56 -2.34 2.11
N MET A 108 -0.69 -2.03 1.76
CA MET A 108 -1.79 -1.95 2.72
C MET A 108 -2.07 -3.31 3.38
N GLN A 109 -2.14 -4.37 2.59
CA GLN A 109 -2.39 -5.74 3.07
C GLN A 109 -1.24 -6.22 3.97
N PHE A 110 0.01 -5.92 3.62
CA PHE A 110 1.18 -6.21 4.41
C PHE A 110 1.10 -5.54 5.80
N ILE A 111 0.78 -4.25 5.86
CA ILE A 111 0.62 -3.53 7.14
C ILE A 111 -0.48 -4.18 7.98
N ASN A 112 -1.62 -4.51 7.39
CA ASN A 112 -2.69 -5.20 8.10
C ASN A 112 -2.23 -6.53 8.70
N ALA A 113 -1.51 -7.34 7.94
CA ALA A 113 -0.98 -8.63 8.39
C ALA A 113 0.04 -8.48 9.54
N ILE A 114 0.93 -7.48 9.48
CA ILE A 114 1.88 -7.17 10.56
C ILE A 114 1.18 -6.88 11.89
N PHE A 115 0.03 -6.21 11.85
CA PHE A 115 -0.77 -5.92 13.04
C PHE A 115 -1.73 -7.05 13.43
N GLY A 116 -1.63 -8.23 12.77
CA GLY A 116 -2.42 -9.43 13.10
C GLY A 116 -3.75 -9.54 12.40
N GLY A 117 -4.02 -8.67 11.43
CA GLY A 117 -5.16 -8.81 10.52
C GLY A 117 -4.93 -9.86 9.44
N LYS A 118 -5.92 -10.06 8.58
CA LYS A 118 -5.89 -11.03 7.47
C LYS A 118 -6.33 -10.40 6.17
N THR A 119 -5.90 -10.99 5.06
CA THR A 119 -6.33 -10.66 3.71
C THR A 119 -7.17 -11.80 3.15
N ASP A 120 -8.25 -11.47 2.46
CA ASP A 120 -9.09 -12.45 1.77
C ASP A 120 -8.60 -12.58 0.32
N LYS A 121 -8.19 -13.79 -0.06
CA LYS A 121 -7.66 -14.07 -1.39
C LYS A 121 -8.77 -14.34 -2.39
N ASN A 122 -8.62 -13.78 -3.60
CA ASN A 122 -9.55 -14.02 -4.71
C ASN A 122 -11.01 -13.79 -4.32
N PHE A 123 -11.29 -12.77 -3.53
CA PHE A 123 -12.65 -12.45 -3.17
C PHE A 123 -13.48 -12.19 -4.43
N VAL A 124 -14.48 -13.01 -4.64
CA VAL A 124 -15.43 -12.81 -5.75
C VAL A 124 -16.29 -11.62 -5.38
N CYS A 125 -15.95 -10.44 -5.88
CA CYS A 125 -16.82 -9.29 -5.87
C CYS A 125 -18.23 -9.68 -6.33
N LYS A 126 -19.28 -9.20 -5.66
CA LYS A 126 -20.67 -9.40 -6.12
C LYS A 126 -20.86 -9.04 -7.59
N GLU A 127 -20.08 -8.07 -8.06
CA GLU A 127 -20.03 -7.62 -9.43
C GLU A 127 -18.67 -7.92 -10.05
N LYS A 128 -18.25 -9.07 -10.36
CA LYS A 128 -16.98 -9.44 -11.02
C LYS A 128 -16.25 -8.25 -11.66
N ARG A 129 -15.73 -7.36 -10.80
CA ARG A 129 -15.06 -6.14 -11.26
C ARG A 129 -13.83 -6.52 -12.08
N LYS A 130 -13.69 -5.88 -13.23
CA LYS A 130 -12.51 -6.06 -14.08
C LYS A 130 -11.41 -5.12 -13.59
N CYS A 131 -10.18 -5.60 -13.61
CA CYS A 131 -9.00 -4.77 -13.41
C CYS A 131 -9.05 -3.54 -14.32
N GLY A 132 -8.79 -2.36 -13.76
CA GLY A 132 -8.85 -1.08 -14.48
C GLY A 132 -10.23 -0.42 -14.55
N THR A 133 -11.26 -1.00 -13.91
CA THR A 133 -12.56 -0.31 -13.72
C THR A 133 -12.53 0.50 -12.43
N ASP A 134 -13.47 1.43 -12.30
CA ASP A 134 -13.61 2.23 -11.09
C ASP A 134 -14.76 1.70 -10.22
N HIS A 135 -14.70 2.01 -8.93
CA HIS A 135 -15.77 1.70 -7.98
C HIS A 135 -15.92 2.82 -6.94
N ILE A 136 -17.04 2.78 -6.24
CA ILE A 136 -17.39 3.79 -5.24
C ILE A 136 -16.96 3.29 -3.86
N ILE A 137 -16.25 4.15 -3.12
CA ILE A 137 -15.94 3.94 -1.71
C ILE A 137 -16.49 5.09 -0.86
N ARG A 138 -16.85 4.81 0.38
CA ARG A 138 -17.49 5.77 1.27
C ARG A 138 -16.84 5.82 2.65
N SER A 139 -16.81 7.02 3.20
CA SER A 139 -16.65 7.28 4.64
C SER A 139 -17.95 7.81 5.19
N ALA A 140 -18.00 8.14 6.48
CA ALA A 140 -19.18 8.75 7.12
C ALA A 140 -19.63 10.07 6.43
N THR A 141 -18.71 10.81 5.81
CA THR A 141 -18.97 12.17 5.28
C THR A 141 -18.62 12.36 3.81
N GLN A 142 -17.92 11.41 3.19
CA GLN A 142 -17.37 11.57 1.85
C GLN A 142 -17.57 10.34 0.98
N THR A 143 -17.66 10.58 -0.32
CA THR A 143 -17.65 9.54 -1.36
C THR A 143 -16.50 9.80 -2.32
N LEU A 144 -15.80 8.73 -2.71
CA LEU A 144 -14.76 8.75 -3.74
C LEU A 144 -15.07 7.68 -4.79
N ILE A 145 -14.65 7.95 -6.02
CA ILE A 145 -14.64 6.99 -7.14
C ILE A 145 -13.17 6.67 -7.39
N VAL A 146 -12.78 5.41 -7.17
CA VAL A 146 -11.38 4.98 -7.19
C VAL A 146 -11.17 3.81 -8.14
N ASN A 147 -9.95 3.63 -8.62
CA ASN A 147 -9.60 2.55 -9.53
C ASN A 147 -9.51 1.19 -8.82
N HIS A 148 -9.70 0.11 -9.57
CA HIS A 148 -9.66 -1.26 -9.10
C HIS A 148 -8.58 -2.05 -9.84
N TYR A 149 -7.49 -2.41 -9.15
CA TYR A 149 -6.36 -3.17 -9.69
C TYR A 149 -5.92 -4.33 -8.78
N HIS A 150 -6.82 -4.79 -7.91
CA HIS A 150 -6.53 -5.83 -6.91
C HIS A 150 -7.55 -6.96 -6.99
N ASN A 151 -7.13 -8.18 -6.64
CA ASN A 151 -7.99 -9.36 -6.51
C ASN A 151 -8.22 -9.74 -5.06
N ASP A 152 -7.30 -9.33 -4.18
CA ASP A 152 -7.29 -9.63 -2.76
C ASP A 152 -7.75 -8.40 -1.98
N PHE A 153 -8.43 -8.62 -0.84
CA PHE A 153 -9.10 -7.57 -0.08
C PHE A 153 -8.90 -7.75 1.42
N ILE A 154 -9.16 -6.70 2.17
CA ILE A 154 -9.31 -6.75 3.62
C ILE A 154 -10.78 -6.54 3.93
N LYS A 155 -11.49 -7.59 4.38
CA LYS A 155 -12.84 -7.42 4.92
C LYS A 155 -12.80 -6.64 6.24
N THR A 156 -13.89 -5.97 6.56
CA THR A 156 -13.97 -5.17 7.79
C THR A 156 -13.68 -6.01 9.05
N GLU A 157 -14.15 -7.26 9.11
CA GLU A 157 -13.89 -8.19 10.20
C GLU A 157 -12.45 -8.71 10.27
N HIS A 158 -11.68 -8.56 9.19
CA HIS A 158 -10.27 -8.99 9.09
C HIS A 158 -9.27 -7.83 9.22
N LEU A 159 -9.76 -6.60 9.42
CA LEU A 159 -8.90 -5.47 9.74
C LEU A 159 -8.32 -5.64 11.16
N ALA A 160 -7.03 -5.45 11.29
CA ALA A 160 -6.35 -5.51 12.59
C ALA A 160 -6.92 -4.46 13.56
N GLN A 161 -7.04 -4.83 14.85
CA GLN A 161 -7.69 -3.99 15.87
C GLN A 161 -7.04 -2.62 16.09
N ASN A 162 -5.75 -2.50 15.77
CA ASN A 162 -4.98 -1.25 15.92
C ASN A 162 -5.10 -0.33 14.71
N LEU A 163 -5.85 -0.73 13.69
CA LEU A 163 -6.04 0.04 12.45
C LEU A 163 -7.47 0.58 12.41
N THR A 164 -7.62 1.80 11.95
CA THR A 164 -8.93 2.45 11.80
C THR A 164 -9.29 2.52 10.32
N GLY A 165 -10.37 1.83 9.92
CA GLY A 165 -10.93 1.94 8.57
C GLY A 165 -11.52 3.34 8.35
N LEU A 166 -11.15 4.00 7.27
CA LEU A 166 -11.59 5.35 6.94
C LEU A 166 -12.59 5.36 5.77
N PHE A 167 -12.35 4.53 4.75
CA PHE A 167 -13.24 4.38 3.60
C PHE A 167 -13.48 2.90 3.32
N PHE A 168 -14.69 2.61 2.85
CA PHE A 168 -15.17 1.25 2.65
C PHE A 168 -15.86 1.12 1.29
N ASP A 169 -15.67 -0.02 0.65
CA ASP A 169 -16.58 -0.52 -0.37
C ASP A 169 -17.74 -1.24 0.33
N GLU A 170 -18.87 -0.53 0.47
CA GLU A 170 -20.02 -1.02 1.21
C GLU A 170 -20.69 -2.22 0.53
N GLU A 171 -20.59 -2.34 -0.79
CA GLU A 171 -21.19 -3.46 -1.54
C GLU A 171 -20.49 -4.78 -1.20
N ASN A 172 -19.20 -4.73 -0.95
CA ASN A 172 -18.37 -5.91 -0.69
C ASN A 172 -17.97 -6.04 0.79
N GLY A 173 -18.20 -5.03 1.62
CA GLY A 173 -17.81 -5.01 3.03
C GLY A 173 -16.29 -4.99 3.21
N THR A 174 -15.56 -4.33 2.30
CA THR A 174 -14.11 -4.27 2.32
C THR A 174 -13.59 -2.89 2.71
N VAL A 175 -12.40 -2.87 3.32
CA VAL A 175 -11.70 -1.66 3.72
C VAL A 175 -10.84 -1.18 2.56
N GLU A 176 -11.03 0.06 2.14
CA GLU A 176 -10.34 0.65 1.00
C GLU A 176 -9.28 1.68 1.40
N ILE A 177 -9.46 2.32 2.56
CA ILE A 177 -8.45 3.16 3.20
C ILE A 177 -8.48 2.88 4.69
N PHE A 178 -7.34 2.68 5.30
CA PHE A 178 -7.20 2.71 6.74
C PHE A 178 -6.03 3.59 7.19
N ALA A 179 -6.04 3.93 8.48
CA ALA A 179 -4.96 4.66 9.13
C ALA A 179 -4.64 4.09 10.51
N CYS A 180 -3.45 4.44 11.01
CA CYS A 180 -3.04 4.34 12.39
C CYS A 180 -2.28 5.61 12.76
N PRO A 181 -2.97 6.66 13.26
CA PRO A 181 -2.34 7.96 13.55
C PRO A 181 -1.19 7.85 14.53
N GLU A 182 -1.33 7.02 15.59
CA GLU A 182 -0.29 6.83 16.62
C GLU A 182 1.01 6.24 16.06
N LYS A 183 0.93 5.55 14.93
CA LYS A 183 2.07 4.95 14.22
C LYS A 183 2.41 5.67 12.93
N LYS A 184 1.71 6.77 12.64
CA LYS A 184 1.90 7.56 11.42
C LYS A 184 1.74 6.72 10.15
N ILE A 185 0.65 5.98 10.06
CA ILE A 185 0.36 5.08 8.94
C ILE A 185 -0.90 5.53 8.22
N LEU A 186 -0.83 5.55 6.89
CA LEU A 186 -1.96 5.73 5.97
C LEU A 186 -1.84 4.70 4.85
N ALA A 187 -2.93 4.00 4.52
CA ALA A 187 -2.87 2.96 3.50
C ALA A 187 -4.10 2.93 2.61
N PHE A 188 -3.90 2.57 1.34
CA PHE A 188 -4.88 2.56 0.26
C PHE A 188 -4.91 1.18 -0.40
N GLN A 189 -6.10 0.60 -0.59
CA GLN A 189 -6.25 -0.64 -1.35
C GLN A 189 -6.15 -0.38 -2.86
N TYR A 190 -6.67 0.74 -3.33
CA TYR A 190 -6.52 1.19 -4.71
C TYR A 190 -5.16 1.84 -4.98
N HIS A 191 -4.93 2.25 -6.21
CA HIS A 191 -3.65 2.79 -6.69
C HIS A 191 -3.73 4.31 -6.93
N PRO A 192 -3.33 5.15 -5.96
CA PRO A 192 -3.32 6.61 -6.11
C PRO A 192 -2.46 7.10 -7.27
N GLU A 193 -1.42 6.35 -7.61
CA GLU A 193 -0.44 6.66 -8.66
C GLU A 193 -0.92 6.31 -10.07
N ARG A 194 -2.04 5.58 -10.20
CA ARG A 194 -2.58 5.20 -11.50
C ARG A 194 -3.70 6.13 -11.96
N HIS A 195 -4.27 5.81 -13.11
CA HIS A 195 -5.35 6.60 -13.70
C HIS A 195 -6.62 6.56 -12.85
N PHE A 196 -7.29 7.71 -12.75
CA PHE A 196 -8.64 7.88 -12.21
C PHE A 196 -9.54 8.41 -13.31
N THR A 197 -10.78 7.92 -13.40
CA THR A 197 -11.79 8.51 -14.28
C THR A 197 -12.40 9.73 -13.62
N ASP A 198 -12.49 9.77 -12.27
CA ASP A 198 -13.02 10.93 -11.52
C ASP A 198 -11.90 11.84 -11.00
N GLU A 199 -11.70 12.97 -11.66
CA GLU A 199 -10.69 13.96 -11.29
C GLU A 199 -10.92 14.59 -9.91
N ALA A 200 -12.16 14.64 -9.41
CA ALA A 200 -12.45 15.18 -8.08
C ALA A 200 -11.94 14.23 -6.99
N SER A 201 -12.17 12.92 -7.12
CA SER A 201 -11.66 11.88 -6.24
C SER A 201 -10.14 11.81 -6.27
N LYS A 202 -9.54 11.92 -7.46
CA LYS A 202 -8.08 12.00 -7.61
C LYS A 202 -7.49 13.16 -6.82
N LYS A 203 -8.03 14.38 -6.97
CA LYS A 203 -7.56 15.55 -6.24
C LYS A 203 -7.72 15.40 -4.72
N LYS A 204 -8.82 14.81 -4.26
CA LYS A 204 -9.03 14.51 -2.83
C LYS A 204 -8.00 13.52 -2.30
N THR A 205 -7.75 12.42 -3.02
CA THR A 205 -6.72 11.44 -2.67
C THR A 205 -5.32 12.08 -2.63
N GLN A 206 -4.98 12.89 -3.64
CA GLN A 206 -3.72 13.62 -3.67
C GLN A 206 -3.57 14.59 -2.50
N LYS A 207 -4.65 15.31 -2.15
CA LYS A 207 -4.66 16.20 -0.98
C LYS A 207 -4.44 15.40 0.31
N MET A 208 -5.13 14.27 0.49
CA MET A 208 -4.98 13.40 1.67
C MET A 208 -3.53 12.93 1.83
N ILE A 209 -2.91 12.42 0.77
CA ILE A 209 -1.51 11.97 0.78
C ILE A 209 -0.56 13.14 1.06
N ARG A 210 -0.77 14.29 0.42
CA ARG A 210 0.06 15.48 0.62
C ARG A 210 -0.01 15.95 2.07
N THR A 211 -1.22 16.14 2.61
CA THR A 211 -1.43 16.56 4.00
C THR A 211 -0.76 15.58 4.97
N PHE A 212 -0.94 14.28 4.76
CA PHE A 212 -0.28 13.26 5.57
C PHE A 212 1.25 13.38 5.57
N ILE A 213 1.87 13.63 4.41
CA ILE A 213 3.32 13.77 4.29
C ILE A 213 3.80 15.09 4.89
N GLU A 214 3.14 16.22 4.58
CA GLU A 214 3.47 17.56 5.10
C GLU A 214 3.37 17.61 6.62
N ASN A 215 2.38 16.94 7.20
CA ASN A 215 2.17 16.84 8.65
C ASN A 215 2.99 15.70 9.30
N LYS A 216 3.96 15.12 8.59
CA LYS A 216 4.83 14.04 9.09
C LYS A 216 4.05 12.84 9.66
N GLY A 217 2.96 12.48 8.97
CA GLY A 217 2.14 11.33 9.30
C GLY A 217 0.96 11.61 10.24
N GLU A 218 0.74 12.86 10.63
CA GLU A 218 -0.47 13.23 11.37
C GLU A 218 -1.65 13.40 10.38
N LEU A 219 -2.80 12.90 10.78
CA LEU A 219 -4.08 13.05 10.06
C LEU A 219 -4.91 14.10 10.79
N GLU A 220 -5.44 15.08 10.03
CA GLU A 220 -6.38 16.08 10.53
C GLU A 220 -7.79 15.49 10.75
#